data_77b27863e76411572b971ed00350115f
#
_entry.id   77b27863e76411572b971ed00350115f
#
_cell.length_a   1.000
_cell.length_b   1.000
_cell.length_c   1.000
_cell.angle_alpha   90.00
_cell.angle_beta   90.00
_cell.angle_gamma   90.00
#
_symmetry.space_group_name_H-M   'P 1'
#
loop_
_entity.id
_entity.type
_entity.pdbx_description
1 polymer ?
#
loop_
_entity_poly.entity_id
_entity_poly.type
_entity_poly.pdbx_seq_one_letter_code
_entity_poly.pdbx_strand_id
1 'polypeptide(L)'
;MYYESSDFLETADSDTLKQIARTRELTRKYYFSDYGDTEKRTSILRELLGGIGENVAIDTPFHCDYGKNIFWGNNVIVNMNCTFVDNKTIRIGDRVLIASNVQIYTSSHPVLPQERFVPDWRERQTTFFRTYARPIEIESNVWIGSGCILLPGVTIGKNSVIGAGSVVTRPIPPNCVAVGNPCRVIRYFDTDRERWQHEV
;
A
#
# COMPACT_ATOMS: atom_id res chain seq x y z
N MET A 1 11.99 10.91 12.13
CA MET A 1 11.97 10.64 10.68
C MET A 1 12.18 11.97 10.00
N TYR A 2 13.23 12.13 9.22
CA TYR A 2 13.51 13.39 8.50
C TYR A 2 12.81 13.31 7.15
N TYR A 3 12.12 14.41 6.76
CA TYR A 3 11.45 14.55 5.46
C TYR A 3 12.33 15.43 4.57
N GLU A 4 12.48 15.00 3.32
CA GLU A 4 13.11 15.83 2.31
C GLU A 4 12.04 16.68 1.60
N SER A 5 12.44 17.79 0.98
CA SER A 5 11.49 18.66 0.25
C SER A 5 10.73 17.91 -0.85
N SER A 6 11.34 16.89 -1.44
CA SER A 6 10.73 16.00 -2.46
C SER A 6 9.64 15.07 -1.92
N ASP A 7 9.57 14.88 -0.59
CA ASP A 7 8.56 14.04 0.03
C ASP A 7 7.20 14.73 0.17
N PHE A 8 7.15 16.08 0.09
CA PHE A 8 5.90 16.83 0.23
C PHE A 8 5.04 16.78 -1.02
N LEU A 9 3.73 16.75 -0.81
CA LEU A 9 2.72 16.71 -1.85
C LEU A 9 1.92 18.01 -1.90
N GLU A 10 1.69 18.50 -3.12
CA GLU A 10 0.65 19.49 -3.42
C GLU A 10 -0.69 18.75 -3.60
N THR A 11 -1.65 18.96 -2.70
CA THR A 11 -2.92 18.18 -2.67
C THR A 11 -4.18 19.01 -2.91
N ALA A 12 -4.04 20.31 -3.21
CA ALA A 12 -5.18 21.22 -3.31
C ALA A 12 -5.67 21.49 -4.74
N ASP A 13 -5.11 20.83 -5.77
CA ASP A 13 -5.50 21.10 -7.16
C ASP A 13 -6.82 20.39 -7.56
N SER A 14 -7.50 21.00 -8.55
CA SER A 14 -8.79 20.51 -9.05
C SER A 14 -8.70 19.12 -9.70
N ASP A 15 -7.54 18.73 -10.22
CA ASP A 15 -7.36 17.47 -10.92
C ASP A 15 -7.20 16.32 -9.91
N THR A 16 -6.58 16.60 -8.77
CA THR A 16 -6.57 15.67 -7.62
C THR A 16 -8.00 15.35 -7.16
N LEU A 17 -8.87 16.36 -7.00
CA LEU A 17 -10.26 16.14 -6.59
C LEU A 17 -11.05 15.34 -7.62
N LYS A 18 -10.88 15.60 -8.92
CA LYS A 18 -11.50 14.82 -10.00
C LYS A 18 -11.03 13.36 -9.97
N GLN A 19 -9.74 13.13 -9.76
CA GLN A 19 -9.19 11.78 -9.66
C GLN A 19 -9.77 11.02 -8.47
N ILE A 20 -9.88 11.65 -7.31
CA ILE A 20 -10.50 11.05 -6.12
C ILE A 20 -11.96 10.69 -6.41
N ALA A 21 -12.73 11.60 -7.02
CA ALA A 21 -14.13 11.35 -7.37
C ALA A 21 -14.27 10.15 -8.32
N ARG A 22 -13.43 10.09 -9.36
CA ARG A 22 -13.39 8.95 -10.28
C ARG A 22 -13.06 7.64 -9.55
N THR A 23 -12.07 7.65 -8.68
CA THR A 23 -11.68 6.47 -7.89
C THR A 23 -12.83 5.97 -7.02
N ARG A 24 -13.56 6.88 -6.35
CA ARG A 24 -14.75 6.51 -5.55
C ARG A 24 -15.86 5.90 -6.41
N GLU A 25 -16.05 6.39 -7.62
CA GLU A 25 -17.01 5.80 -8.57
C GLU A 25 -16.59 4.38 -8.98
N LEU A 26 -15.32 4.18 -9.38
CA LEU A 26 -14.82 2.88 -9.84
C LEU A 26 -14.78 1.84 -8.71
N THR A 27 -14.34 2.22 -7.51
CA THR A 27 -14.37 1.30 -6.34
C THR A 27 -15.78 0.90 -5.98
N ARG A 28 -16.77 1.82 -6.09
CA ARG A 28 -18.17 1.49 -5.91
C ARG A 28 -18.69 0.55 -7.00
N LYS A 29 -18.39 0.78 -8.28
CA LYS A 29 -18.73 -0.13 -9.39
C LYS A 29 -18.14 -1.52 -9.16
N TYR A 30 -16.90 -1.59 -8.70
CA TYR A 30 -16.22 -2.85 -8.38
C TYR A 30 -16.89 -3.57 -7.21
N TYR A 31 -17.23 -2.87 -6.15
CA TYR A 31 -17.90 -3.44 -4.97
C TYR A 31 -19.25 -4.09 -5.31
N PHE A 32 -20.06 -3.44 -6.17
CA PHE A 32 -21.37 -3.93 -6.57
C PHE A 32 -21.36 -4.83 -7.81
N SER A 33 -20.19 -5.16 -8.36
CA SER A 33 -20.09 -6.10 -9.48
C SER A 33 -20.34 -7.53 -8.99
N ASP A 34 -20.95 -8.36 -9.86
CA ASP A 34 -21.08 -9.77 -9.59
C ASP A 34 -19.71 -10.42 -9.43
N TYR A 35 -19.52 -11.17 -8.35
CA TYR A 35 -18.25 -11.82 -8.04
C TYR A 35 -17.85 -12.84 -9.14
N GLY A 36 -18.82 -13.52 -9.76
CA GLY A 36 -18.61 -14.46 -10.84
C GLY A 36 -18.27 -13.81 -12.19
N ASP A 37 -18.55 -12.51 -12.37
CA ASP A 37 -18.26 -11.78 -13.60
C ASP A 37 -16.79 -11.30 -13.62
N THR A 38 -15.87 -12.23 -13.83
CA THR A 38 -14.42 -11.98 -13.78
C THR A 38 -13.96 -11.03 -14.88
N GLU A 39 -14.58 -11.04 -16.05
CA GLU A 39 -14.22 -10.13 -17.15
C GLU A 39 -14.55 -8.69 -16.80
N LYS A 40 -15.77 -8.43 -16.32
CA LYS A 40 -16.20 -7.10 -15.91
C LYS A 40 -15.37 -6.59 -14.72
N ARG A 41 -15.12 -7.44 -13.71
CA ARG A 41 -14.28 -7.09 -12.57
C ARG A 41 -12.87 -6.71 -13.01
N THR A 42 -12.25 -7.49 -13.87
CA THR A 42 -10.93 -7.21 -14.42
C THR A 42 -10.91 -5.90 -15.23
N SER A 43 -11.95 -5.65 -16.01
CA SER A 43 -12.08 -4.40 -16.79
C SER A 43 -12.12 -3.17 -15.86
N ILE A 44 -12.91 -3.22 -14.77
CA ILE A 44 -12.98 -2.13 -13.78
C ILE A 44 -11.62 -1.92 -13.10
N LEU A 45 -10.92 -3.00 -12.73
CA LEU A 45 -9.60 -2.91 -12.13
C LEU A 45 -8.56 -2.30 -13.07
N ARG A 46 -8.59 -2.64 -14.35
CA ARG A 46 -7.72 -2.01 -15.37
C ARG A 46 -7.97 -0.52 -15.53
N GLU A 47 -9.21 -0.08 -15.36
CA GLU A 47 -9.56 1.34 -15.40
C GLU A 47 -9.16 2.08 -14.11
N LEU A 48 -9.23 1.40 -12.97
CA LEU A 48 -8.95 1.96 -11.64
C LEU A 48 -7.45 2.09 -11.36
N LEU A 49 -6.68 1.06 -11.73
CA LEU A 49 -5.30 0.85 -11.28
C LEU A 49 -4.27 1.41 -12.27
N GLY A 50 -3.08 1.75 -11.78
CA GLY A 50 -1.96 2.18 -12.62
C GLY A 50 -1.39 1.09 -13.49
N GLY A 51 -1.51 -0.18 -13.06
CA GLY A 51 -1.13 -1.36 -13.81
C GLY A 51 -1.55 -2.62 -13.10
N ILE A 52 -1.95 -3.63 -13.86
CA ILE A 52 -2.37 -4.92 -13.33
C ILE A 52 -1.86 -6.05 -14.24
N GLY A 53 -1.17 -7.01 -13.63
CA GLY A 53 -0.70 -8.22 -14.30
C GLY A 53 -1.80 -9.26 -14.54
N GLU A 54 -1.39 -10.47 -14.83
CA GLU A 54 -2.29 -11.59 -15.05
C GLU A 54 -2.64 -12.28 -13.71
N ASN A 55 -3.83 -12.88 -13.66
CA ASN A 55 -4.29 -13.68 -12.53
C ASN A 55 -4.24 -12.90 -11.20
N VAL A 56 -4.79 -11.68 -11.20
CA VAL A 56 -4.92 -10.84 -10.02
C VAL A 56 -6.37 -10.88 -9.53
N ALA A 57 -6.56 -11.27 -8.28
CA ALA A 57 -7.87 -11.29 -7.62
C ALA A 57 -7.86 -10.36 -6.41
N ILE A 58 -8.77 -9.38 -6.42
CA ILE A 58 -8.95 -8.44 -5.32
C ILE A 58 -10.37 -8.63 -4.79
N ASP A 59 -10.48 -9.02 -3.53
CA ASP A 59 -11.78 -9.16 -2.88
C ASP A 59 -12.31 -7.82 -2.38
N THR A 60 -13.59 -7.77 -2.09
CA THR A 60 -14.30 -6.54 -1.67
C THR A 60 -14.76 -6.61 -0.22
N PRO A 61 -14.84 -5.46 0.47
CA PRO A 61 -14.49 -4.12 0.01
C PRO A 61 -12.99 -3.90 -0.16
N PHE A 62 -12.63 -3.13 -1.21
CA PHE A 62 -11.28 -2.64 -1.46
C PHE A 62 -11.32 -1.11 -1.57
N HIS A 63 -10.44 -0.42 -0.86
CA HIS A 63 -10.39 1.03 -0.83
C HIS A 63 -9.01 1.53 -1.26
N CYS A 64 -8.99 2.56 -2.11
CA CYS A 64 -7.78 3.29 -2.47
C CYS A 64 -8.08 4.79 -2.66
N ASP A 65 -7.06 5.65 -2.63
CA ASP A 65 -7.24 7.09 -2.83
C ASP A 65 -7.30 7.46 -4.31
N TYR A 66 -6.30 7.06 -5.06
CA TYR A 66 -6.19 7.37 -6.50
C TYR A 66 -6.30 6.13 -7.39
N GLY A 67 -5.92 4.97 -6.92
CA GLY A 67 -5.82 3.71 -7.66
C GLY A 67 -4.71 3.71 -8.71
N LYS A 68 -4.58 4.78 -9.48
CA LYS A 68 -3.59 4.92 -10.56
C LYS A 68 -2.12 4.82 -10.11
N ASN A 69 -1.85 4.95 -8.82
CA ASN A 69 -0.50 4.80 -8.27
C ASN A 69 -0.21 3.38 -7.78
N ILE A 70 -1.13 2.43 -7.97
CA ILE A 70 -0.99 1.04 -7.55
C ILE A 70 -0.68 0.18 -8.77
N PHE A 71 0.40 -0.59 -8.70
CA PHE A 71 0.87 -1.49 -9.77
C PHE A 71 1.02 -2.89 -9.23
N TRP A 72 0.37 -3.85 -9.90
CA TRP A 72 0.32 -5.25 -9.51
C TRP A 72 1.07 -6.12 -10.50
N GLY A 73 1.90 -7.03 -9.99
CA GLY A 73 2.48 -8.13 -10.75
C GLY A 73 1.46 -9.23 -11.05
N ASN A 74 1.95 -10.42 -11.36
CA ASN A 74 1.13 -11.58 -11.71
C ASN A 74 0.85 -12.48 -10.52
N ASN A 75 -0.29 -13.20 -10.54
CA ASN A 75 -0.66 -14.18 -9.52
C ASN A 75 -0.75 -13.55 -8.12
N VAL A 76 -1.52 -12.48 -7.98
CA VAL A 76 -1.69 -11.75 -6.72
C VAL A 76 -3.10 -11.94 -6.19
N ILE A 77 -3.21 -12.23 -4.90
CA ILE A 77 -4.50 -12.32 -4.20
C ILE A 77 -4.53 -11.28 -3.09
N VAL A 78 -5.61 -10.50 -3.06
CA VAL A 78 -5.91 -9.54 -2.00
C VAL A 78 -7.25 -9.90 -1.41
N ASN A 79 -7.27 -10.24 -0.14
CA ASN A 79 -8.49 -10.54 0.59
C ASN A 79 -9.26 -9.26 0.97
N MET A 80 -10.46 -9.46 1.47
CA MET A 80 -11.43 -8.40 1.77
C MET A 80 -10.93 -7.34 2.75
N ASN A 81 -11.53 -6.17 2.64
CA ASN A 81 -11.40 -5.06 3.58
C ASN A 81 -9.98 -4.46 3.65
N CYS A 82 -9.29 -4.43 2.51
CA CYS A 82 -7.98 -3.80 2.39
C CYS A 82 -8.09 -2.34 1.98
N THR A 83 -7.18 -1.48 2.54
CA THR A 83 -7.15 -0.04 2.29
C THR A 83 -5.75 0.39 1.86
N PHE A 84 -5.64 0.99 0.67
CA PHE A 84 -4.38 1.45 0.11
C PHE A 84 -4.45 2.96 -0.13
N VAL A 85 -3.74 3.72 0.70
CA VAL A 85 -3.61 5.18 0.57
C VAL A 85 -2.42 5.46 -0.34
N ASP A 86 -2.69 5.52 -1.64
CA ASP A 86 -1.71 5.53 -2.71
C ASP A 86 -1.37 6.94 -3.21
N ASN A 87 -1.01 7.85 -2.31
CA ASN A 87 -0.55 9.20 -2.69
C ASN A 87 0.82 9.18 -3.39
N LYS A 88 1.60 8.13 -3.22
CA LYS A 88 2.77 7.76 -4.01
C LYS A 88 2.63 6.31 -4.47
N THR A 89 3.57 5.87 -5.30
CA THR A 89 3.54 4.55 -5.91
C THR A 89 3.53 3.43 -4.87
N ILE A 90 2.64 2.46 -5.07
CA ILE A 90 2.64 1.15 -4.41
C ILE A 90 2.92 0.12 -5.52
N ARG A 91 4.04 -0.57 -5.42
CA ARG A 91 4.39 -1.68 -6.32
C ARG A 91 4.27 -3.01 -5.61
N ILE A 92 3.55 -3.92 -6.21
CA ILE A 92 3.39 -5.30 -5.73
C ILE A 92 3.94 -6.24 -6.79
N GLY A 93 4.89 -7.07 -6.40
CA GLY A 93 5.51 -8.07 -7.26
C GLY A 93 4.61 -9.26 -7.59
N ASP A 94 5.21 -10.31 -8.16
CA ASP A 94 4.52 -11.52 -8.53
C ASP A 94 4.32 -12.46 -7.34
N ARG A 95 3.26 -13.27 -7.38
CA ARG A 95 2.95 -14.30 -6.36
C ARG A 95 2.90 -13.74 -4.94
N VAL A 96 2.15 -12.65 -4.77
CA VAL A 96 1.95 -11.99 -3.48
C VAL A 96 0.58 -12.33 -2.93
N LEU A 97 0.53 -12.66 -1.64
CA LEU A 97 -0.70 -12.88 -0.90
C LEU A 97 -0.87 -11.80 0.15
N ILE A 98 -2.01 -11.09 0.08
CA ILE A 98 -2.38 -10.04 1.04
C ILE A 98 -3.66 -10.48 1.72
N ALA A 99 -3.59 -10.74 3.02
CA ALA A 99 -4.73 -11.17 3.82
C ALA A 99 -5.68 -10.00 4.13
N SER A 100 -6.82 -10.32 4.76
CA SER A 100 -7.87 -9.34 5.05
C SER A 100 -7.41 -8.23 6.02
N ASN A 101 -8.02 -7.05 5.89
CA ASN A 101 -7.80 -5.90 6.76
C ASN A 101 -6.37 -5.33 6.70
N VAL A 102 -5.63 -5.55 5.63
CA VAL A 102 -4.31 -4.96 5.44
C VAL A 102 -4.46 -3.52 5.01
N GLN A 103 -3.63 -2.65 5.62
CA GLN A 103 -3.60 -1.21 5.36
C GLN A 103 -2.21 -0.81 4.87
N ILE A 104 -2.14 -0.13 3.72
CA ILE A 104 -0.91 0.35 3.11
C ILE A 104 -1.00 1.86 2.96
N TYR A 105 -0.13 2.60 3.66
CA TYR A 105 -0.11 4.05 3.68
C TYR A 105 1.17 4.59 3.09
N THR A 106 1.11 5.18 1.91
CA THR A 106 2.27 5.87 1.33
C THR A 106 2.45 7.27 1.89
N SER A 107 1.43 7.83 2.56
CA SER A 107 1.44 9.20 3.06
C SER A 107 1.26 9.31 4.57
N SER A 108 1.70 10.45 5.10
CA SER A 108 1.56 10.86 6.50
C SER A 108 1.69 12.38 6.62
N HIS A 109 1.76 12.89 7.83
CA HIS A 109 1.89 14.32 8.13
C HIS A 109 3.09 14.58 9.04
N PRO A 110 3.70 15.79 8.99
CA PRO A 110 4.74 16.17 9.93
C PRO A 110 4.28 16.05 11.39
N VAL A 111 5.17 15.58 12.25
CA VAL A 111 4.88 15.39 13.68
C VAL A 111 4.70 16.72 14.39
N LEU A 112 5.55 17.69 14.08
CA LEU A 112 5.49 19.03 14.69
C LEU A 112 4.32 19.83 14.12
N PRO A 113 3.43 20.41 14.95
CA PRO A 113 2.29 21.20 14.49
C PRO A 113 2.69 22.36 13.57
N GLN A 114 3.80 23.04 13.86
CA GLN A 114 4.32 24.16 13.07
C GLN A 114 4.74 23.74 11.64
N GLU A 115 5.17 22.50 11.47
CA GLU A 115 5.49 21.93 10.16
C GLU A 115 4.26 21.36 9.47
N ARG A 116 3.31 20.82 10.25
CA ARG A 116 2.10 20.17 9.74
C ARG A 116 1.07 21.16 9.21
N PHE A 117 0.86 22.29 9.89
CA PHE A 117 -0.17 23.26 9.52
C PHE A 117 0.41 24.46 8.77
N VAL A 118 -0.38 24.96 7.80
CA VAL A 118 -0.05 26.12 6.98
C VAL A 118 -0.94 27.30 7.41
N PRO A 119 -0.41 28.32 8.14
CA PRO A 119 -1.25 29.39 8.70
C PRO A 119 -2.00 30.21 7.64
N ASP A 120 -1.34 30.54 6.55
CA ASP A 120 -1.80 31.39 5.45
C ASP A 120 -2.29 30.58 4.21
N TRP A 121 -2.84 29.39 4.44
CA TRP A 121 -3.23 28.45 3.40
C TRP A 121 -4.24 29.01 2.38
N ARG A 122 -5.15 29.91 2.83
CA ARG A 122 -6.14 30.52 1.94
C ARG A 122 -5.51 31.49 0.95
N GLU A 123 -4.56 32.31 1.42
CA GLU A 123 -3.81 33.27 0.59
C GLU A 123 -2.91 32.52 -0.41
N ARG A 124 -2.34 31.41 0.00
CA ARG A 124 -1.51 30.53 -0.84
C ARG A 124 -2.31 29.59 -1.72
N GLN A 125 -3.62 29.54 -1.61
CA GLN A 125 -4.49 28.63 -2.34
C GLN A 125 -4.05 27.14 -2.23
N THR A 126 -3.66 26.72 -1.03
CA THR A 126 -3.22 25.36 -0.73
C THR A 126 -4.06 24.72 0.37
N THR A 127 -3.75 23.53 0.80
CA THR A 127 -4.39 22.88 1.98
C THR A 127 -3.89 23.51 3.29
N PHE A 128 -4.73 23.46 4.34
CA PHE A 128 -4.34 23.96 5.66
C PHE A 128 -3.31 23.07 6.38
N PHE A 129 -2.95 21.95 5.76
CA PHE A 129 -1.98 20.98 6.28
C PHE A 129 -1.02 20.52 5.20
N ARG A 130 0.16 20.08 5.61
CA ARG A 130 1.15 19.47 4.72
C ARG A 130 1.05 17.96 4.80
N THR A 131 1.16 17.33 3.65
CA THR A 131 1.26 15.87 3.50
C THR A 131 2.61 15.56 2.86
N TYR A 132 3.30 14.55 3.38
CA TYR A 132 4.44 13.94 2.71
C TYR A 132 4.10 12.50 2.34
N ALA A 133 4.76 11.97 1.32
CA ALA A 133 4.55 10.59 0.92
C ALA A 133 5.83 9.96 0.37
N ARG A 134 5.99 8.67 0.64
CA ARG A 134 7.06 7.82 0.11
C ARG A 134 6.49 6.56 -0.50
N PRO A 135 7.07 6.06 -1.60
CA PRO A 135 6.59 4.85 -2.25
C PRO A 135 6.75 3.64 -1.33
N ILE A 136 5.92 2.63 -1.58
CA ILE A 136 6.00 1.33 -0.92
C ILE A 136 6.23 0.26 -1.98
N GLU A 137 7.11 -0.67 -1.68
CA GLU A 137 7.42 -1.80 -2.53
C GLU A 137 7.22 -3.11 -1.78
N ILE A 138 6.49 -4.03 -2.39
CA ILE A 138 6.29 -5.40 -1.92
C ILE A 138 6.84 -6.30 -3.01
N GLU A 139 7.98 -6.90 -2.75
CA GLU A 139 8.64 -7.76 -3.73
C GLU A 139 7.91 -9.10 -3.93
N SER A 140 8.38 -9.91 -4.88
CA SER A 140 7.74 -11.17 -5.24
C SER A 140 7.78 -12.22 -4.13
N ASN A 141 6.77 -13.11 -4.12
CA ASN A 141 6.61 -14.22 -3.17
C ASN A 141 6.39 -13.78 -1.72
N VAL A 142 5.87 -12.59 -1.49
CA VAL A 142 5.59 -12.08 -0.14
C VAL A 142 4.21 -12.51 0.32
N TRP A 143 4.08 -12.86 1.60
CA TRP A 143 2.81 -13.04 2.27
C TRP A 143 2.65 -12.02 3.40
N ILE A 144 1.57 -11.23 3.34
CA ILE A 144 1.20 -10.26 4.36
C ILE A 144 -0.01 -10.78 5.12
N GLY A 145 0.17 -11.04 6.41
CA GLY A 145 -0.87 -11.51 7.32
C GLY A 145 -1.95 -10.48 7.59
N SER A 146 -3.10 -10.94 8.08
CA SER A 146 -4.28 -10.10 8.32
C SER A 146 -4.00 -8.96 9.30
N GLY A 147 -4.60 -7.80 9.04
CA GLY A 147 -4.53 -6.64 9.94
C GLY A 147 -3.16 -5.97 10.01
N CYS A 148 -2.26 -6.26 9.07
CA CYS A 148 -0.97 -5.57 8.99
C CYS A 148 -1.14 -4.12 8.51
N ILE A 149 -0.25 -3.25 9.00
CA ILE A 149 -0.15 -1.84 8.59
C ILE A 149 1.26 -1.60 8.05
N LEU A 150 1.36 -1.14 6.79
CA LEU A 150 2.61 -0.75 6.16
C LEU A 150 2.69 0.78 6.10
N LEU A 151 3.77 1.36 6.66
CA LEU A 151 3.98 2.80 6.72
C LEU A 151 4.81 3.32 5.54
N PRO A 152 4.81 4.65 5.28
CA PRO A 152 5.46 5.25 4.12
C PRO A 152 6.93 4.88 3.97
N GLY A 153 7.36 4.53 2.75
CA GLY A 153 8.75 4.29 2.42
C GLY A 153 9.28 2.90 2.77
N VAL A 154 8.42 1.95 3.14
CA VAL A 154 8.88 0.60 3.44
C VAL A 154 8.99 -0.25 2.17
N THR A 155 9.98 -1.14 2.17
CA THR A 155 10.12 -2.23 1.21
C THR A 155 9.99 -3.55 1.97
N ILE A 156 9.18 -4.47 1.44
CA ILE A 156 9.13 -5.85 1.93
C ILE A 156 9.89 -6.73 0.95
N GLY A 157 11.04 -7.24 1.39
CA GLY A 157 11.93 -8.04 0.57
C GLY A 157 11.30 -9.38 0.16
N LYS A 158 11.72 -9.89 -1.01
CA LYS A 158 11.20 -11.13 -1.62
C LYS A 158 11.21 -12.32 -0.67
N ASN A 159 10.25 -13.22 -0.86
CA ASN A 159 10.11 -14.47 -0.10
C ASN A 159 9.85 -14.27 1.40
N SER A 160 9.46 -13.07 1.84
CA SER A 160 9.26 -12.78 3.26
C SER A 160 7.80 -12.90 3.67
N VAL A 161 7.58 -13.14 4.94
CA VAL A 161 6.27 -13.24 5.57
C VAL A 161 6.16 -12.15 6.65
N ILE A 162 5.08 -11.38 6.58
CA ILE A 162 4.71 -10.45 7.65
C ILE A 162 3.58 -11.07 8.45
N GLY A 163 3.83 -11.38 9.72
CA GLY A 163 2.82 -11.99 10.59
C GLY A 163 1.67 -11.04 10.91
N ALA A 164 0.48 -11.60 11.14
CA ALA A 164 -0.75 -10.86 11.35
C ALA A 164 -0.62 -9.80 12.47
N GLY A 165 -1.32 -8.66 12.29
CA GLY A 165 -1.35 -7.55 13.25
C GLY A 165 -0.05 -6.74 13.34
N SER A 166 0.89 -6.94 12.44
CA SER A 166 2.18 -6.23 12.47
C SER A 166 2.08 -4.81 11.93
N VAL A 167 2.88 -3.90 12.52
CA VAL A 167 3.05 -2.52 12.02
C VAL A 167 4.47 -2.36 11.48
N VAL A 168 4.59 -2.34 10.14
CA VAL A 168 5.87 -2.25 9.44
C VAL A 168 6.27 -0.79 9.33
N THR A 169 7.32 -0.41 10.07
CA THR A 169 7.83 0.97 10.18
C THR A 169 9.18 1.17 9.51
N ARG A 170 9.81 0.08 9.02
CA ARG A 170 11.13 0.05 8.38
C ARG A 170 11.16 -1.05 7.32
N PRO A 171 12.05 -0.97 6.33
CA PRO A 171 12.24 -2.05 5.36
C PRO A 171 12.48 -3.41 6.01
N ILE A 172 11.90 -4.45 5.44
CA ILE A 172 12.06 -5.84 5.85
C ILE A 172 12.95 -6.54 4.81
N PRO A 173 14.04 -7.20 5.24
CA PRO A 173 14.93 -7.89 4.32
C PRO A 173 14.25 -9.11 3.68
N PRO A 174 14.82 -9.66 2.57
CA PRO A 174 14.27 -10.84 1.93
C PRO A 174 14.47 -12.11 2.79
N ASN A 175 13.71 -13.17 2.45
CA ASN A 175 13.81 -14.50 3.03
C ASN A 175 13.65 -14.54 4.55
N CYS A 176 12.70 -13.81 5.11
CA CYS A 176 12.51 -13.76 6.55
C CYS A 176 11.04 -13.80 6.97
N VAL A 177 10.82 -14.05 8.25
CA VAL A 177 9.55 -13.84 8.93
C VAL A 177 9.71 -12.66 9.89
N ALA A 178 8.83 -11.66 9.76
CA ALA A 178 8.81 -10.50 10.62
C ALA A 178 7.42 -10.32 11.25
N VAL A 179 7.38 -9.93 12.53
CA VAL A 179 6.12 -9.79 13.29
C VAL A 179 6.19 -8.63 14.28
N GLY A 180 5.04 -8.17 14.72
CA GLY A 180 4.87 -7.30 15.89
C GLY A 180 4.65 -5.82 15.58
N ASN A 181 4.52 -5.04 16.63
CA ASN A 181 4.39 -3.57 16.60
C ASN A 181 5.37 -2.92 17.58
N PRO A 182 6.46 -2.31 17.07
CA PRO A 182 6.87 -2.25 15.68
C PRO A 182 7.36 -3.61 15.15
N CYS A 183 7.12 -3.87 13.86
CA CYS A 183 7.50 -5.13 13.20
C CYS A 183 9.02 -5.37 13.24
N ARG A 184 9.42 -6.58 13.60
CA ARG A 184 10.83 -7.03 13.67
C ARG A 184 10.96 -8.41 13.07
N VAL A 185 12.12 -8.67 12.46
CA VAL A 185 12.47 -10.01 11.97
C VAL A 185 12.67 -10.93 13.17
N ILE A 186 12.09 -12.13 13.09
CA ILE A 186 12.20 -13.18 14.12
C ILE A 186 12.83 -14.46 13.59
N ARG A 187 12.89 -14.62 12.26
CA ARG A 187 13.48 -15.78 11.60
C ARG A 187 14.02 -15.38 10.24
N TYR A 188 15.13 -15.99 9.85
CA TYR A 188 15.66 -15.96 8.49
C TYR A 188 15.62 -17.35 7.88
N PHE A 189 15.34 -17.42 6.58
CA PHE A 189 15.51 -18.64 5.81
C PHE A 189 16.91 -18.67 5.21
N ASP A 190 17.70 -19.66 5.66
CA ASP A 190 19.03 -19.94 5.11
C ASP A 190 18.85 -20.72 3.81
N THR A 191 19.09 -20.06 2.67
CA THR A 191 18.93 -20.64 1.35
C THR A 191 19.95 -21.74 1.04
N ASP A 192 21.13 -21.68 1.65
CA ASP A 192 22.19 -22.65 1.41
C ASP A 192 21.96 -23.96 2.18
N ARG A 193 21.32 -23.85 3.34
CA ARG A 193 21.00 -24.98 4.21
C ARG A 193 19.53 -25.43 4.12
N GLU A 194 18.72 -24.72 3.31
CA GLU A 194 17.28 -24.95 3.14
C GLU A 194 16.51 -25.06 4.47
N ARG A 195 16.86 -24.22 5.46
CA ARG A 195 16.22 -24.24 6.78
C ARG A 195 16.03 -22.85 7.39
N TRP A 196 15.05 -22.77 8.26
CA TRP A 196 14.82 -21.56 9.06
C TRP A 196 15.81 -21.46 10.21
N GLN A 197 16.36 -20.25 10.39
CA GLN A 197 17.17 -19.89 11.55
C GLN A 197 16.38 -18.88 12.40
N HIS A 198 16.46 -19.03 13.72
CA HIS A 198 15.93 -18.01 14.63
C HIS A 198 16.96 -16.88 14.78
N GLU A 199 16.49 -15.64 14.85
CA GLU A 199 17.30 -14.55 15.35
C GLU A 199 17.56 -14.82 16.86
N VAL A 200 18.80 -14.79 17.29
CA VAL A 200 19.21 -14.97 18.67
C VAL A 200 19.13 -13.64 19.41
#